data_4c07011144882871f367696ff52edc05
#
_entry.id   4c07011144882871f367696ff52edc05
#
_cell.length_a   1.000
_cell.length_b   1.000
_cell.length_c   1.000
_cell.angle_alpha   90.00
_cell.angle_beta   90.00
_cell.angle_gamma   90.00
#
_symmetry.space_group_name_H-M   'P 1'
#
loop_
_entity.id
_entity.type
_entity.pdbx_description
1 polymer ?
#
loop_
_entity_poly.entity_id
_entity_poly.type
_entity_poly.pdbx_seq_one_letter_code
_entity_poly.pdbx_strand_id
1 'polypeptide(L)'
;MKKIFYIIIFILNFNNLLAVESKIIYKVQNEIITNIDIKNEYNYLLALNNKLKNLEKEKIFNIARESIIREKIKKVEILKNFKNLDVNEEYLDLLIKNIYNNLKINSHEEFKNYLKNYNLEIRDIGEKVKIEALWNELIVKKYNSKININIEQIKRDIKNTKSLINKNYLLSEIVFEIKDTKKLNEKYILIKKSTEDIGFKNTASIYSISDTSKIGGNIGWINERSLSKAIYENIYQLKKGEISKPLIIPGGVLILKINDIKNETMKLDPEKELERIVSFKKNKQLNQYSKIYFNKVKKNQGLSE
;
A
#
# COMPACT_ATOMS: atom_id res chain seq x y z
N MET A 1 -41.38 33.42 -62.87
CA MET A 1 -40.35 33.53 -61.84
C MET A 1 -40.67 32.55 -60.73
N LYS A 2 -40.01 31.38 -60.75
CA LYS A 2 -40.18 30.32 -59.69
C LYS A 2 -39.14 30.58 -58.61
N LYS A 3 -39.58 30.92 -57.38
CA LYS A 3 -38.73 31.01 -56.20
C LYS A 3 -38.51 29.61 -55.66
N ILE A 4 -37.25 29.11 -55.74
CA ILE A 4 -36.81 27.87 -55.13
C ILE A 4 -36.49 28.17 -53.67
N PHE A 5 -37.23 27.53 -52.76
CA PHE A 5 -37.05 27.63 -51.29
C PHE A 5 -36.09 26.52 -50.91
N TYR A 6 -34.82 26.85 -50.62
CA TYR A 6 -33.88 25.90 -50.03
C TYR A 6 -34.15 25.73 -48.55
N ILE A 7 -34.71 24.56 -48.20
CA ILE A 7 -34.77 24.12 -46.79
C ILE A 7 -33.41 23.51 -46.45
N ILE A 8 -32.63 24.27 -45.67
CA ILE A 8 -31.40 23.75 -45.07
C ILE A 8 -31.83 22.88 -43.87
N ILE A 9 -31.83 21.56 -44.03
CA ILE A 9 -31.98 20.63 -42.91
C ILE A 9 -30.66 20.61 -42.16
N PHE A 10 -30.64 21.33 -41.01
CA PHE A 10 -29.53 21.27 -40.05
C PHE A 10 -29.66 19.95 -39.28
N ILE A 11 -28.96 18.90 -39.72
CA ILE A 11 -28.85 17.65 -39.01
C ILE A 11 -27.99 17.90 -37.78
N LEU A 12 -28.63 18.18 -36.64
CA LEU A 12 -27.98 18.17 -35.33
C LEU A 12 -27.59 16.73 -35.00
N ASN A 13 -26.33 16.38 -35.28
CA ASN A 13 -25.73 15.20 -34.72
C ASN A 13 -25.69 15.35 -33.18
N PHE A 14 -26.72 14.92 -32.49
CA PHE A 14 -26.66 14.67 -31.06
C PHE A 14 -25.72 13.47 -30.86
N ASN A 15 -24.42 13.75 -30.69
CA ASN A 15 -23.57 12.79 -30.04
C ASN A 15 -24.18 12.53 -28.67
N ASN A 16 -24.78 11.37 -28.47
CA ASN A 16 -25.17 10.87 -27.16
C ASN A 16 -23.88 10.76 -26.34
N LEU A 17 -23.48 11.84 -25.69
CA LEU A 17 -22.60 11.77 -24.55
C LEU A 17 -23.31 10.88 -23.53
N LEU A 18 -22.94 9.61 -23.48
CA LEU A 18 -23.31 8.72 -22.42
C LEU A 18 -22.72 9.30 -21.14
N ALA A 19 -23.43 10.22 -20.51
CA ALA A 19 -23.11 10.70 -19.18
C ALA A 19 -23.07 9.48 -18.26
N VAL A 20 -21.93 9.14 -17.74
CA VAL A 20 -21.81 8.08 -16.74
C VAL A 20 -22.56 8.56 -15.50
N GLU A 21 -23.73 7.97 -15.27
CA GLU A 21 -24.57 8.31 -14.11
C GLU A 21 -23.75 8.06 -12.83
N SER A 22 -23.52 9.14 -12.07
CA SER A 22 -22.83 9.06 -10.78
C SER A 22 -23.81 8.56 -9.71
N LYS A 23 -23.54 7.39 -9.16
CA LYS A 23 -24.31 6.79 -8.07
C LYS A 23 -23.48 6.74 -6.80
N ILE A 24 -24.04 7.20 -5.69
CA ILE A 24 -23.46 7.03 -4.37
C ILE A 24 -23.57 5.54 -4.00
N ILE A 25 -22.45 4.93 -3.64
CA ILE A 25 -22.37 3.50 -3.27
C ILE A 25 -22.13 3.36 -1.76
N TYR A 26 -21.31 4.25 -1.17
CA TYR A 26 -20.99 4.23 0.25
C TYR A 26 -20.89 5.65 0.79
N LYS A 27 -21.10 5.77 2.10
CA LYS A 27 -20.85 7.00 2.85
C LYS A 27 -19.98 6.69 4.06
N VAL A 28 -18.94 7.51 4.25
CA VAL A 28 -18.04 7.47 5.41
C VAL A 28 -18.13 8.83 6.09
N GLN A 29 -18.98 8.96 7.08
CA GLN A 29 -19.34 10.28 7.69
C GLN A 29 -19.79 11.29 6.60
N ASN A 30 -18.97 12.34 6.35
CA ASN A 30 -19.26 13.38 5.36
C ASN A 30 -18.65 13.10 3.98
N GLU A 31 -17.84 12.04 3.83
CA GLU A 31 -17.28 11.63 2.54
C GLU A 31 -18.21 10.63 1.86
N ILE A 32 -18.50 10.88 0.61
CA ILE A 32 -19.24 9.94 -0.26
C ILE A 32 -18.28 9.18 -1.14
N ILE A 33 -18.67 7.96 -1.50
CA ILE A 33 -17.96 7.11 -2.47
C ILE A 33 -18.94 6.75 -3.57
N THR A 34 -18.62 7.15 -4.78
CA THR A 34 -19.42 6.90 -5.97
C THR A 34 -18.88 5.71 -6.76
N ASN A 35 -19.68 5.23 -7.70
CA ASN A 35 -19.23 4.26 -8.71
C ASN A 35 -18.04 4.78 -9.54
N ILE A 36 -17.95 6.11 -9.73
CA ILE A 36 -16.84 6.77 -10.44
C ILE A 36 -15.56 6.69 -9.61
N ASP A 37 -15.64 6.95 -8.29
CA ASP A 37 -14.49 6.82 -7.39
C ASP A 37 -13.94 5.39 -7.40
N ILE A 38 -14.82 4.38 -7.35
CA ILE A 38 -14.41 2.97 -7.41
C ILE A 38 -13.75 2.65 -8.75
N LYS A 39 -14.25 3.19 -9.87
CA LYS A 39 -13.65 3.01 -11.19
C LYS A 39 -12.26 3.67 -11.28
N ASN A 40 -12.12 4.88 -10.74
CA ASN A 40 -10.83 5.56 -10.70
C ASN A 40 -9.82 4.80 -9.83
N GLU A 41 -10.26 4.28 -8.68
CA GLU A 41 -9.42 3.43 -7.84
C GLU A 41 -9.03 2.11 -8.54
N TYR A 42 -9.95 1.51 -9.29
CA TYR A 42 -9.67 0.35 -10.12
C TYR A 42 -8.54 0.64 -11.13
N ASN A 43 -8.61 1.77 -11.83
CA ASN A 43 -7.57 2.19 -12.77
C ASN A 43 -6.23 2.45 -12.07
N TYR A 44 -6.26 3.12 -10.90
CA TYR A 44 -5.09 3.37 -10.07
C TYR A 44 -4.39 2.07 -9.63
N LEU A 45 -5.14 1.11 -9.14
CA LEU A 45 -4.59 -0.18 -8.74
C LEU A 45 -3.96 -0.94 -9.92
N LEU A 46 -4.58 -0.90 -11.10
CA LEU A 46 -4.02 -1.49 -12.30
C LEU A 46 -2.74 -0.78 -12.77
N ALA A 47 -2.67 0.55 -12.64
CA ALA A 47 -1.48 1.31 -12.96
C ALA A 47 -0.30 0.93 -12.04
N LEU A 48 -0.54 0.74 -10.75
CA LEU A 48 0.50 0.34 -9.80
C LEU A 48 0.84 -1.15 -9.82
N ASN A 49 -0.08 -1.99 -10.24
CA ASN A 49 0.08 -3.44 -10.27
C ASN A 49 -0.56 -4.08 -11.51
N ASN A 50 0.15 -4.07 -12.62
CA ASN A 50 -0.31 -4.65 -13.88
C ASN A 50 -0.71 -6.13 -13.79
N LYS A 51 -0.19 -6.88 -12.82
CA LYS A 51 -0.54 -8.30 -12.64
C LYS A 51 -1.99 -8.50 -12.19
N LEU A 52 -2.64 -7.45 -11.66
CA LEU A 52 -4.07 -7.50 -11.35
C LEU A 52 -4.94 -7.75 -12.60
N LYS A 53 -4.46 -7.39 -13.79
CA LYS A 53 -5.18 -7.68 -15.06
C LYS A 53 -5.47 -9.17 -15.29
N ASN A 54 -4.73 -10.05 -14.61
CA ASN A 54 -4.93 -11.50 -14.68
C ASN A 54 -6.08 -12.00 -13.80
N LEU A 55 -6.67 -11.13 -12.97
CA LEU A 55 -7.83 -11.46 -12.15
C LEU A 55 -9.14 -11.14 -12.87
N GLU A 56 -10.19 -11.81 -12.45
CA GLU A 56 -11.55 -11.46 -12.85
C GLU A 56 -11.86 -10.01 -12.51
N LYS A 57 -12.50 -9.31 -13.44
CA LYS A 57 -12.81 -7.89 -13.31
C LYS A 57 -13.55 -7.55 -12.01
N GLU A 58 -14.49 -8.41 -11.62
CA GLU A 58 -15.28 -8.24 -10.39
C GLU A 58 -14.39 -8.27 -9.14
N LYS A 59 -13.42 -9.18 -9.09
CA LYS A 59 -12.45 -9.24 -7.98
C LYS A 59 -11.64 -7.96 -7.86
N ILE A 60 -11.21 -7.39 -8.99
CA ILE A 60 -10.46 -6.13 -9.00
C ILE A 60 -11.35 -4.97 -8.53
N PHE A 61 -12.62 -4.92 -8.92
CA PHE A 61 -13.58 -3.93 -8.43
C PHE A 61 -13.81 -4.05 -6.92
N ASN A 62 -13.87 -5.26 -6.38
CA ASN A 62 -13.97 -5.46 -4.93
C ASN A 62 -12.73 -4.95 -4.19
N ILE A 63 -11.53 -5.18 -4.73
CA ILE A 63 -10.28 -4.63 -4.18
C ILE A 63 -10.31 -3.10 -4.23
N ALA A 64 -10.73 -2.52 -5.35
CA ALA A 64 -10.81 -1.07 -5.52
C ALA A 64 -11.79 -0.44 -4.52
N ARG A 65 -12.96 -1.07 -4.31
CA ARG A 65 -13.94 -0.65 -3.32
C ARG A 65 -13.36 -0.61 -1.91
N GLU A 66 -12.71 -1.68 -1.47
CA GLU A 66 -12.07 -1.74 -0.16
C GLU A 66 -10.92 -0.74 -0.02
N SER A 67 -10.19 -0.49 -1.10
CA SER A 67 -9.09 0.49 -1.12
C SER A 67 -9.59 1.92 -0.96
N ILE A 68 -10.59 2.33 -1.74
CA ILE A 68 -11.14 3.70 -1.65
C ILE A 68 -11.87 3.95 -0.32
N ILE A 69 -12.57 2.95 0.23
CA ILE A 69 -13.16 3.05 1.56
C ILE A 69 -12.07 3.33 2.60
N ARG A 70 -10.95 2.62 2.54
CA ARG A 70 -9.82 2.79 3.45
C ARG A 70 -9.21 4.18 3.34
N GLU A 71 -9.06 4.70 2.13
CA GLU A 71 -8.57 6.05 1.86
C GLU A 71 -9.51 7.12 2.45
N LYS A 72 -10.82 7.00 2.25
CA LYS A 72 -11.82 7.93 2.79
C LYS A 72 -11.85 7.91 4.32
N ILE A 73 -11.74 6.74 4.94
CA ILE A 73 -11.61 6.61 6.39
C ILE A 73 -10.38 7.39 6.91
N LYS A 74 -9.22 7.21 6.26
CA LYS A 74 -8.01 7.97 6.60
C LYS A 74 -8.21 9.46 6.43
N LYS A 75 -8.78 9.90 5.30
CA LYS A 75 -9.03 11.31 4.99
C LYS A 75 -9.90 11.97 6.07
N VAL A 76 -11.02 11.34 6.43
CA VAL A 76 -11.91 11.85 7.48
C VAL A 76 -11.15 12.00 8.81
N GLU A 77 -10.32 11.06 9.19
CA GLU A 77 -9.58 11.11 10.44
C GLU A 77 -8.45 12.15 10.39
N ILE A 78 -7.78 12.32 9.23
CA ILE A 78 -6.78 13.36 9.01
C ILE A 78 -7.40 14.74 9.19
N LEU A 79 -8.56 15.02 8.59
CA LEU A 79 -9.25 16.30 8.67
C LEU A 79 -9.71 16.67 10.09
N LYS A 80 -9.81 15.72 11.01
CA LYS A 80 -10.03 15.99 12.45
C LYS A 80 -8.78 16.50 13.16
N ASN A 81 -7.60 16.23 12.61
CA ASN A 81 -6.31 16.49 13.27
C ASN A 81 -5.44 17.54 12.56
N PHE A 82 -5.74 17.86 11.31
CA PHE A 82 -5.08 18.86 10.47
C PHE A 82 -6.11 19.82 9.89
N LYS A 83 -5.73 21.08 9.71
CA LYS A 83 -6.62 22.11 9.17
C LYS A 83 -6.91 21.94 7.68
N ASN A 84 -5.95 21.39 6.94
CA ASN A 84 -6.00 21.16 5.50
C ASN A 84 -5.22 19.88 5.15
N LEU A 85 -5.22 19.55 3.86
CA LEU A 85 -4.50 18.39 3.31
C LEU A 85 -3.21 18.80 2.60
N ASP A 86 -2.53 19.84 3.10
CA ASP A 86 -1.31 20.35 2.48
C ASP A 86 -0.10 19.49 2.90
N VAL A 87 0.71 19.18 1.92
CA VAL A 87 1.99 18.48 2.06
C VAL A 87 3.03 19.30 1.32
N ASN A 88 4.24 19.39 1.85
CA ASN A 88 5.34 20.06 1.18
C ASN A 88 5.52 19.50 -0.24
N GLU A 89 5.61 20.36 -1.26
CA GLU A 89 5.63 19.97 -2.67
C GLU A 89 6.86 19.12 -3.02
N GLU A 90 8.06 19.51 -2.52
CA GLU A 90 9.29 18.75 -2.78
C GLU A 90 9.21 17.33 -2.20
N TYR A 91 8.60 17.21 -1.01
CA TYR A 91 8.37 15.90 -0.39
C TYR A 91 7.34 15.07 -1.17
N LEU A 92 6.28 15.70 -1.65
CA LEU A 92 5.27 15.04 -2.49
C LEU A 92 5.89 14.51 -3.79
N ASP A 93 6.71 15.34 -4.45
CA ASP A 93 7.42 14.96 -5.68
C ASP A 93 8.39 13.80 -5.43
N LEU A 94 9.09 13.79 -4.30
CA LEU A 94 9.95 12.68 -3.91
C LEU A 94 9.15 11.38 -3.74
N LEU A 95 7.97 11.45 -3.11
CA LEU A 95 7.10 10.27 -2.95
C LEU A 95 6.57 9.77 -4.30
N ILE A 96 6.15 10.66 -5.19
CA ILE A 96 5.71 10.31 -6.56
C ILE A 96 6.87 9.70 -7.34
N LYS A 97 8.08 10.27 -7.22
CA LYS A 97 9.29 9.73 -7.83
C LYS A 97 9.57 8.29 -7.39
N ASN A 98 9.41 8.00 -6.11
CA ASN A 98 9.56 6.64 -5.61
C ASN A 98 8.53 5.66 -6.21
N ILE A 99 7.30 6.12 -6.48
CA ILE A 99 6.28 5.30 -7.12
C ILE A 99 6.71 4.91 -8.54
N TYR A 100 7.07 5.87 -9.38
CA TYR A 100 7.41 5.57 -10.76
C TYR A 100 8.75 4.82 -10.90
N ASN A 101 9.72 5.06 -10.02
CA ASN A 101 10.95 4.26 -9.96
C ASN A 101 10.66 2.78 -9.67
N ASN A 102 9.70 2.48 -8.77
CA ASN A 102 9.27 1.12 -8.48
C ASN A 102 8.59 0.45 -9.69
N LEU A 103 8.01 1.23 -10.59
CA LEU A 103 7.46 0.78 -11.87
C LEU A 103 8.53 0.68 -12.97
N LYS A 104 9.80 1.00 -12.66
CA LYS A 104 10.93 1.08 -13.61
C LYS A 104 10.72 2.16 -14.68
N ILE A 105 10.07 3.24 -14.33
CA ILE A 105 9.88 4.44 -15.13
C ILE A 105 10.93 5.46 -14.66
N ASN A 106 11.62 6.12 -15.61
CA ASN A 106 12.81 6.88 -15.28
C ASN A 106 12.58 8.39 -15.19
N SER A 107 11.44 8.89 -15.67
CA SER A 107 11.14 10.32 -15.66
C SER A 107 9.68 10.62 -15.32
N HIS A 108 9.45 11.86 -14.84
CA HIS A 108 8.12 12.38 -14.56
C HIS A 108 7.23 12.41 -15.83
N GLU A 109 7.79 12.82 -16.98
CA GLU A 109 7.04 12.90 -18.23
C GLU A 109 6.67 11.49 -18.77
N GLU A 110 7.59 10.54 -18.66
CA GLU A 110 7.31 9.14 -18.97
C GLU A 110 6.20 8.58 -18.08
N PHE A 111 6.21 8.92 -16.78
CA PHE A 111 5.17 8.51 -15.84
C PHE A 111 3.82 9.14 -16.18
N LYS A 112 3.78 10.42 -16.53
CA LYS A 112 2.57 11.11 -16.98
C LYS A 112 1.96 10.43 -18.21
N ASN A 113 2.79 10.07 -19.19
CA ASN A 113 2.34 9.36 -20.39
C ASN A 113 1.88 7.93 -20.07
N TYR A 114 2.54 7.24 -19.15
CA TYR A 114 2.12 5.94 -18.64
C TYR A 114 0.73 5.99 -18.01
N LEU A 115 0.45 6.99 -17.17
CA LEU A 115 -0.83 7.15 -16.47
C LEU A 115 -2.02 7.37 -17.41
N LYS A 116 -1.80 8.04 -18.56
CA LYS A 116 -2.84 8.23 -19.58
C LYS A 116 -3.44 6.90 -20.08
N ASN A 117 -2.64 5.82 -20.13
CA ASN A 117 -3.12 4.49 -20.51
C ASN A 117 -4.15 3.90 -19.52
N TYR A 118 -4.27 4.51 -18.36
CA TYR A 118 -5.19 4.13 -17.30
C TYR A 118 -6.25 5.21 -17.03
N ASN A 119 -6.37 6.23 -17.89
CA ASN A 119 -7.22 7.41 -17.68
C ASN A 119 -6.93 8.10 -16.33
N LEU A 120 -5.66 8.25 -15.99
CA LEU A 120 -5.19 8.91 -14.77
C LEU A 120 -4.27 10.07 -15.11
N GLU A 121 -4.26 11.05 -14.21
CA GLU A 121 -3.33 12.17 -14.21
C GLU A 121 -2.38 12.07 -13.00
N ILE A 122 -1.25 12.79 -13.04
CA ILE A 122 -0.32 12.87 -11.90
C ILE A 122 -1.02 13.46 -10.66
N ARG A 123 -1.94 14.39 -10.85
CA ARG A 123 -2.74 14.95 -9.77
C ARG A 123 -3.51 13.88 -9.00
N ASP A 124 -4.08 12.88 -9.69
CA ASP A 124 -4.81 11.78 -9.04
C ASP A 124 -3.89 10.95 -8.15
N ILE A 125 -2.66 10.74 -8.60
CA ILE A 125 -1.62 10.08 -7.79
C ILE A 125 -1.24 10.97 -6.60
N GLY A 126 -1.04 12.26 -6.83
CA GLY A 126 -0.66 13.24 -5.80
C GLY A 126 -1.67 13.29 -4.65
N GLU A 127 -2.97 13.36 -4.95
CA GLU A 127 -4.02 13.38 -3.92
C GLU A 127 -3.98 12.12 -3.02
N LYS A 128 -3.77 10.96 -3.61
CA LYS A 128 -3.65 9.70 -2.85
C LYS A 128 -2.38 9.66 -2.01
N VAL A 129 -1.28 10.13 -2.54
CA VAL A 129 0.01 10.21 -1.84
C VAL A 129 -0.06 11.19 -0.67
N LYS A 130 -0.74 12.33 -0.83
CA LYS A 130 -0.98 13.29 0.26
C LYS A 130 -1.71 12.63 1.45
N ILE A 131 -2.78 11.87 1.18
CA ILE A 131 -3.52 11.19 2.23
C ILE A 131 -2.62 10.19 2.99
N GLU A 132 -1.80 9.42 2.28
CA GLU A 132 -0.87 8.48 2.93
C GLU A 132 0.24 9.21 3.71
N ALA A 133 0.79 10.30 3.17
CA ALA A 133 1.80 11.12 3.84
C ALA A 133 1.26 11.74 5.15
N LEU A 134 0.09 12.37 5.09
CA LEU A 134 -0.56 12.98 6.26
C LEU A 134 -1.02 11.93 7.28
N TRP A 135 -1.45 10.76 6.83
CA TRP A 135 -1.74 9.65 7.73
C TRP A 135 -0.48 9.21 8.49
N ASN A 136 0.65 9.06 7.80
CA ASN A 136 1.91 8.71 8.44
C ASN A 136 2.36 9.79 9.43
N GLU A 137 2.21 11.06 9.08
CA GLU A 137 2.49 12.19 9.98
C GLU A 137 1.61 12.15 11.22
N LEU A 138 0.31 11.89 11.07
CA LEU A 138 -0.62 11.72 12.17
C LEU A 138 -0.19 10.58 13.11
N ILE A 139 0.23 9.46 12.56
CA ILE A 139 0.73 8.33 13.33
C ILE A 139 1.99 8.70 14.11
N VAL A 140 2.94 9.37 13.47
CA VAL A 140 4.15 9.88 14.13
C VAL A 140 3.77 10.83 15.27
N LYS A 141 2.90 11.81 15.01
CA LYS A 141 2.44 12.78 16.02
C LYS A 141 1.80 12.10 17.24
N LYS A 142 0.99 11.05 17.01
CA LYS A 142 0.26 10.36 18.09
C LYS A 142 1.11 9.34 18.87
N TYR A 143 2.10 8.74 18.22
CA TYR A 143 2.75 7.54 18.76
C TYR A 143 4.27 7.61 18.86
N ASN A 144 4.93 8.68 18.39
CA ASN A 144 6.39 8.80 18.49
C ASN A 144 6.90 8.70 19.94
N SER A 145 6.17 9.25 20.92
CA SER A 145 6.51 9.15 22.34
C SER A 145 6.32 7.74 22.95
N LYS A 146 5.59 6.86 22.24
CA LYS A 146 5.37 5.47 22.66
C LYS A 146 6.36 4.49 22.06
N ILE A 147 7.27 4.98 21.22
CA ILE A 147 8.31 4.16 20.61
C ILE A 147 9.35 3.83 21.67
N ASN A 148 9.60 2.53 21.82
CA ASN A 148 10.61 2.03 22.71
C ASN A 148 11.67 1.24 21.94
N ILE A 149 12.90 1.77 21.91
CA ILE A 149 14.04 1.13 21.23
C ILE A 149 15.21 1.11 22.22
N ASN A 150 15.66 -0.09 22.57
CA ASN A 150 16.85 -0.25 23.42
C ASN A 150 18.13 -0.02 22.58
N ILE A 151 18.60 1.22 22.54
CA ILE A 151 19.77 1.63 21.76
C ILE A 151 21.02 0.93 22.30
N GLU A 152 21.18 0.80 23.61
CA GLU A 152 22.35 0.18 24.22
C GLU A 152 22.45 -1.31 23.88
N GLN A 153 21.32 -2.01 23.78
CA GLN A 153 21.31 -3.38 23.31
C GLN A 153 21.76 -3.46 21.85
N ILE A 154 21.27 -2.57 20.99
CA ILE A 154 21.66 -2.53 19.58
C ILE A 154 23.15 -2.28 19.43
N LYS A 155 23.73 -1.33 20.19
CA LYS A 155 25.18 -1.06 20.20
C LYS A 155 26.00 -2.30 20.60
N ARG A 156 25.57 -3.01 21.64
CA ARG A 156 26.21 -4.27 22.07
C ARG A 156 26.17 -5.32 20.96
N ASP A 157 25.01 -5.50 20.33
CA ASP A 157 24.82 -6.47 19.28
C ASP A 157 25.73 -6.17 18.07
N ILE A 158 25.84 -4.86 17.69
CA ILE A 158 26.75 -4.41 16.62
C ILE A 158 28.21 -4.70 16.98
N LYS A 159 28.64 -4.35 18.21
CA LYS A 159 30.02 -4.55 18.68
C LYS A 159 30.43 -6.02 18.72
N ASN A 160 29.50 -6.91 19.10
CA ASN A 160 29.74 -8.35 19.19
C ASN A 160 29.74 -9.05 17.83
N THR A 161 29.38 -8.34 16.77
CA THR A 161 29.32 -8.90 15.42
C THR A 161 30.69 -8.87 14.78
N LYS A 162 31.42 -9.98 14.85
CA LYS A 162 32.78 -10.14 14.28
C LYS A 162 32.83 -10.42 12.79
N SER A 163 31.74 -10.77 12.15
CA SER A 163 31.71 -11.21 10.76
C SER A 163 30.66 -10.49 9.94
N LEU A 164 31.03 -10.14 8.79
CA LEU A 164 30.52 -9.11 7.90
C LEU A 164 29.81 -9.69 6.68
N ILE A 165 29.21 -10.86 6.81
CA ILE A 165 28.25 -11.31 5.81
C ILE A 165 26.90 -10.71 6.20
N ASN A 166 26.55 -9.63 5.54
CA ASN A 166 25.21 -9.03 5.64
C ASN A 166 24.26 -9.80 4.73
N LYS A 167 23.42 -10.64 5.31
CA LYS A 167 22.35 -11.26 4.58
C LYS A 167 21.16 -10.31 4.48
N ASN A 168 20.78 -9.98 3.26
CA ASN A 168 19.64 -9.13 2.97
C ASN A 168 18.57 -9.96 2.26
N TYR A 169 17.33 -9.78 2.67
CA TYR A 169 16.16 -10.44 2.09
C TYR A 169 15.30 -9.41 1.35
N LEU A 170 15.00 -9.67 0.10
CA LEU A 170 13.95 -8.95 -0.60
C LEU A 170 12.61 -9.57 -0.23
N LEU A 171 11.80 -8.84 0.55
CA LEU A 171 10.59 -9.37 1.14
C LEU A 171 9.33 -8.77 0.53
N SER A 172 8.28 -9.58 0.54
CA SER A 172 6.90 -9.12 0.42
C SER A 172 6.08 -9.64 1.60
N GLU A 173 5.02 -8.91 1.96
CA GLU A 173 4.15 -9.24 3.09
C GLU A 173 2.68 -9.38 2.68
N ILE A 174 1.96 -10.23 3.40
CA ILE A 174 0.51 -10.23 3.51
C ILE A 174 0.19 -10.08 5.00
N VAL A 175 -0.56 -9.05 5.36
CA VAL A 175 -1.08 -8.89 6.72
C VAL A 175 -2.58 -8.98 6.66
N PHE A 176 -3.18 -9.91 7.40
CA PHE A 176 -4.63 -10.13 7.41
C PHE A 176 -5.19 -10.16 8.83
N GLU A 177 -6.44 -9.78 8.97
CA GLU A 177 -7.17 -9.87 10.23
C GLU A 177 -7.77 -11.25 10.43
N ILE A 178 -7.77 -11.70 11.69
CA ILE A 178 -8.57 -12.81 12.15
C ILE A 178 -9.41 -12.34 13.34
N LYS A 179 -10.70 -12.67 13.33
CA LYS A 179 -11.61 -12.40 14.45
C LYS A 179 -11.56 -13.52 15.50
N ASP A 180 -11.25 -14.73 15.05
CA ASP A 180 -11.17 -15.93 15.87
C ASP A 180 -9.88 -16.69 15.54
N THR A 181 -9.03 -16.87 16.54
CA THR A 181 -7.75 -17.57 16.42
C THR A 181 -7.90 -19.02 15.96
N LYS A 182 -9.04 -19.67 16.26
CA LYS A 182 -9.34 -21.03 15.77
C LYS A 182 -9.40 -21.12 14.25
N LYS A 183 -9.72 -20.01 13.57
CA LYS A 183 -9.79 -19.92 12.09
C LYS A 183 -8.48 -19.51 11.44
N LEU A 184 -7.40 -19.34 12.22
CA LEU A 184 -6.09 -18.93 11.70
C LEU A 184 -5.60 -19.89 10.61
N ASN A 185 -5.64 -21.18 10.90
CA ASN A 185 -5.12 -22.20 9.99
C ASN A 185 -5.92 -22.29 8.69
N GLU A 186 -7.26 -22.22 8.78
CA GLU A 186 -8.13 -22.19 7.59
C GLU A 186 -7.84 -20.97 6.71
N LYS A 187 -7.71 -19.79 7.32
CA LYS A 187 -7.41 -18.57 6.60
C LYS A 187 -6.01 -18.59 5.97
N TYR A 188 -5.03 -19.16 6.68
CA TYR A 188 -3.68 -19.34 6.16
C TYR A 188 -3.66 -20.27 4.94
N ILE A 189 -4.35 -21.42 5.00
CA ILE A 189 -4.45 -22.39 3.90
C ILE A 189 -5.10 -21.71 2.68
N LEU A 190 -6.19 -20.97 2.89
CA LEU A 190 -6.86 -20.22 1.83
C LEU A 190 -5.90 -19.21 1.16
N ILE A 191 -5.17 -18.43 1.95
CA ILE A 191 -4.21 -17.46 1.44
C ILE A 191 -3.06 -18.16 0.71
N LYS A 192 -2.54 -19.25 1.27
CA LYS A 192 -1.47 -20.04 0.65
C LYS A 192 -1.91 -20.59 -0.70
N LYS A 193 -3.08 -21.21 -0.79
CA LYS A 193 -3.66 -21.66 -2.06
C LYS A 193 -3.80 -20.51 -3.08
N SER A 194 -4.33 -19.36 -2.63
CA SER A 194 -4.41 -18.19 -3.49
C SER A 194 -3.03 -17.74 -4.01
N THR A 195 -1.95 -17.87 -3.19
CA THR A 195 -0.61 -17.54 -3.67
C THR A 195 -0.09 -18.51 -4.72
N GLU A 196 -0.53 -19.75 -4.70
CA GLU A 196 -0.22 -20.75 -5.72
C GLU A 196 -0.99 -20.49 -7.02
N ASP A 197 -2.29 -20.18 -6.92
CA ASP A 197 -3.18 -20.00 -8.06
C ASP A 197 -2.92 -18.70 -8.83
N ILE A 198 -2.78 -17.57 -8.13
CA ILE A 198 -2.71 -16.22 -8.74
C ILE A 198 -1.43 -15.44 -8.40
N GLY A 199 -0.53 -16.05 -7.65
CA GLY A 199 0.74 -15.46 -7.21
C GLY A 199 0.61 -14.55 -5.98
N PHE A 200 1.70 -14.45 -5.22
CA PHE A 200 1.74 -13.72 -3.95
C PHE A 200 1.34 -12.24 -4.08
N LYS A 201 1.75 -11.59 -5.16
CA LYS A 201 1.47 -10.16 -5.39
C LYS A 201 -0.03 -9.86 -5.51
N ASN A 202 -0.75 -10.68 -6.26
CA ASN A 202 -2.20 -10.56 -6.40
C ASN A 202 -2.92 -10.94 -5.10
N THR A 203 -2.45 -12.01 -4.44
CA THR A 203 -2.98 -12.43 -3.14
C THR A 203 -2.81 -11.35 -2.08
N ALA A 204 -1.67 -10.64 -2.06
CA ALA A 204 -1.46 -9.51 -1.18
C ALA A 204 -2.46 -8.39 -1.45
N SER A 205 -2.74 -8.07 -2.71
CA SER A 205 -3.73 -7.05 -3.06
C SER A 205 -5.16 -7.42 -2.62
N ILE A 206 -5.48 -8.72 -2.56
CA ILE A 206 -6.82 -9.20 -2.16
C ILE A 206 -6.97 -9.29 -0.63
N TYR A 207 -5.99 -9.89 0.04
CA TYR A 207 -6.13 -10.29 1.44
C TYR A 207 -5.39 -9.40 2.43
N SER A 208 -4.42 -8.59 1.98
CA SER A 208 -3.62 -7.80 2.90
C SER A 208 -4.30 -6.49 3.28
N ILE A 209 -4.33 -6.24 4.58
CA ILE A 209 -4.76 -4.96 5.17
C ILE A 209 -3.61 -3.95 5.28
N SER A 210 -2.41 -4.34 4.90
CA SER A 210 -1.24 -3.45 4.88
C SER A 210 -1.32 -2.47 3.71
N ASP A 211 -0.76 -1.27 3.89
CA ASP A 211 -0.68 -0.26 2.82
C ASP A 211 0.14 -0.75 1.62
N THR A 212 1.08 -1.68 1.85
CA THR A 212 1.84 -2.37 0.79
C THR A 212 0.96 -3.23 -0.13
N SER A 213 -0.28 -3.54 0.25
CA SER A 213 -1.21 -4.31 -0.57
C SER A 213 -1.40 -3.73 -1.97
N LYS A 214 -1.42 -2.40 -2.09
CA LYS A 214 -1.56 -1.65 -3.35
C LYS A 214 -0.43 -1.95 -4.35
N ILE A 215 0.76 -2.26 -3.84
CA ILE A 215 1.95 -2.62 -4.62
C ILE A 215 2.30 -4.11 -4.52
N GLY A 216 1.29 -4.94 -4.16
CA GLY A 216 1.42 -6.40 -4.06
C GLY A 216 2.26 -6.88 -2.89
N GLY A 217 2.22 -6.13 -1.78
CA GLY A 217 2.88 -6.50 -0.54
C GLY A 217 4.38 -6.24 -0.49
N ASN A 218 4.98 -5.59 -1.51
CA ASN A 218 6.42 -5.39 -1.57
C ASN A 218 6.90 -4.44 -0.46
N ILE A 219 7.83 -4.92 0.39
CA ILE A 219 8.48 -4.13 1.45
C ILE A 219 9.95 -3.82 1.16
N GLY A 220 10.51 -4.37 0.08
CA GLY A 220 11.88 -4.10 -0.35
C GLY A 220 12.94 -4.94 0.34
N TRP A 221 14.21 -4.52 0.22
CA TRP A 221 15.36 -5.17 0.82
C TRP A 221 15.47 -4.88 2.30
N ILE A 222 15.46 -5.93 3.12
CA ILE A 222 15.56 -5.86 4.57
C ILE A 222 16.78 -6.65 5.02
N ASN A 223 17.64 -6.00 5.80
CA ASN A 223 18.78 -6.68 6.40
C ASN A 223 18.32 -7.61 7.52
N GLU A 224 18.94 -8.80 7.64
CA GLU A 224 18.57 -9.80 8.65
C GLU A 224 18.63 -9.26 10.08
N ARG A 225 19.58 -8.38 10.39
CA ARG A 225 19.75 -7.78 11.72
C ARG A 225 18.64 -6.80 12.10
N SER A 226 17.88 -6.31 11.12
CA SER A 226 16.71 -5.45 11.33
C SER A 226 15.46 -6.24 11.68
N LEU A 227 15.48 -7.54 11.43
CA LEU A 227 14.36 -8.42 11.72
C LEU A 227 14.22 -8.62 13.24
N SER A 228 12.99 -8.75 13.72
CA SER A 228 12.80 -9.24 15.09
C SER A 228 13.18 -10.73 15.14
N LYS A 229 13.54 -11.21 16.34
CA LYS A 229 13.84 -12.63 16.55
C LYS A 229 12.75 -13.54 15.97
N ALA A 230 11.49 -13.26 16.28
CA ALA A 230 10.35 -14.04 15.79
C ALA A 230 10.23 -14.07 14.25
N ILE A 231 10.48 -12.92 13.59
CA ILE A 231 10.47 -12.87 12.12
C ILE A 231 11.67 -13.63 11.56
N TYR A 232 12.86 -13.39 12.10
CA TYR A 232 14.07 -14.08 11.66
C TYR A 232 13.92 -15.61 11.77
N GLU A 233 13.49 -16.11 12.92
CA GLU A 233 13.27 -17.55 13.14
C GLU A 233 12.22 -18.16 12.17
N ASN A 234 11.29 -17.34 11.69
CA ASN A 234 10.27 -17.78 10.75
C ASN A 234 10.75 -17.82 9.29
N ILE A 235 11.84 -17.10 8.95
CA ILE A 235 12.28 -16.99 7.56
C ILE A 235 13.74 -17.44 7.30
N TYR A 236 14.57 -17.64 8.31
CA TYR A 236 16.02 -17.84 8.11
C TYR A 236 16.37 -19.10 7.32
N GLN A 237 15.51 -20.13 7.36
CA GLN A 237 15.67 -21.38 6.60
C GLN A 237 15.02 -21.34 5.22
N LEU A 238 14.18 -20.32 4.97
CA LEU A 238 13.46 -20.22 3.71
C LEU A 238 14.38 -19.82 2.57
N LYS A 239 14.09 -20.38 1.40
CA LYS A 239 14.79 -20.09 0.14
C LYS A 239 14.01 -19.03 -0.66
N LYS A 240 14.66 -18.52 -1.70
CA LYS A 240 14.01 -17.64 -2.69
C LYS A 240 12.75 -18.31 -3.25
N GLY A 241 11.65 -17.55 -3.23
CA GLY A 241 10.32 -17.99 -3.68
C GLY A 241 9.43 -18.53 -2.58
N GLU A 242 9.99 -18.97 -1.45
CA GLU A 242 9.23 -19.59 -0.37
C GLU A 242 8.48 -18.58 0.50
N ILE A 243 7.44 -19.08 1.16
CA ILE A 243 6.49 -18.32 1.98
C ILE A 243 6.59 -18.80 3.43
N SER A 244 6.60 -17.85 4.36
CA SER A 244 6.67 -18.13 5.79
C SER A 244 5.40 -18.77 6.35
N LYS A 245 5.50 -19.36 7.54
CA LYS A 245 4.34 -19.66 8.37
C LYS A 245 3.66 -18.34 8.83
N PRO A 246 2.38 -18.39 9.20
CA PRO A 246 1.69 -17.21 9.74
C PRO A 246 2.28 -16.82 11.09
N LEU A 247 2.55 -15.53 11.28
CA LEU A 247 3.08 -14.96 12.51
C LEU A 247 2.09 -13.94 13.06
N ILE A 248 1.63 -14.14 14.27
CA ILE A 248 0.76 -13.16 14.94
C ILE A 248 1.59 -11.94 15.31
N ILE A 249 1.12 -10.77 14.87
CA ILE A 249 1.73 -9.46 15.15
C ILE A 249 0.66 -8.49 15.67
N PRO A 250 1.04 -7.40 16.34
CA PRO A 250 0.10 -6.34 16.64
C PRO A 250 -0.56 -5.83 15.35
N GLY A 251 -1.90 -5.87 15.33
CA GLY A 251 -2.70 -5.44 14.17
C GLY A 251 -3.03 -6.54 13.16
N GLY A 252 -2.68 -7.82 13.39
CA GLY A 252 -3.09 -8.92 12.51
C GLY A 252 -2.14 -10.11 12.48
N VAL A 253 -2.20 -10.86 11.39
CA VAL A 253 -1.32 -12.00 11.11
C VAL A 253 -0.48 -11.71 9.89
N LEU A 254 0.82 -11.90 10.01
CA LEU A 254 1.82 -11.64 8.97
C LEU A 254 2.22 -12.95 8.28
N ILE A 255 2.23 -12.93 6.97
CA ILE A 255 2.90 -13.92 6.10
C ILE A 255 3.95 -13.17 5.29
N LEU A 256 5.15 -13.71 5.20
CA LEU A 256 6.24 -13.17 4.40
C LEU A 256 6.58 -14.09 3.22
N LYS A 257 6.96 -13.49 2.10
CA LYS A 257 7.59 -14.19 0.98
C LYS A 257 8.99 -13.66 0.76
N ILE A 258 9.94 -14.58 0.56
CA ILE A 258 11.28 -14.24 0.13
C ILE A 258 11.29 -14.15 -1.40
N ASN A 259 11.42 -12.93 -1.92
CA ASN A 259 11.54 -12.72 -3.36
C ASN A 259 12.97 -12.92 -3.85
N ASP A 260 13.97 -12.56 -3.01
CA ASP A 260 15.38 -12.76 -3.29
C ASP A 260 16.22 -12.70 -1.99
N ILE A 261 17.44 -13.21 -2.07
CA ILE A 261 18.43 -13.21 -0.97
C ILE A 261 19.76 -12.78 -1.56
N LYS A 262 20.42 -11.83 -0.92
CA LYS A 262 21.80 -11.46 -1.25
C LYS A 262 22.67 -11.39 -0.02
N ASN A 263 23.91 -11.83 -0.16
CA ASN A 263 24.94 -11.71 0.84
C ASN A 263 25.89 -10.60 0.38
N GLU A 264 26.11 -9.61 1.23
CA GLU A 264 27.04 -8.52 0.98
C GLU A 264 28.14 -8.56 2.05
N THR A 265 29.40 -8.62 1.62
CA THR A 265 30.53 -8.39 2.50
C THR A 265 30.75 -6.87 2.60
N MET A 266 30.38 -6.28 3.73
CA MET A 266 30.64 -4.87 3.99
C MET A 266 31.60 -4.69 5.17
N LYS A 267 32.49 -3.71 5.07
CA LYS A 267 33.11 -3.15 6.27
C LYS A 267 32.00 -2.48 7.08
N LEU A 268 31.77 -2.96 8.29
CA LEU A 268 30.75 -2.42 9.17
C LEU A 268 31.19 -1.01 9.60
N ASP A 269 30.39 -0.01 9.24
CA ASP A 269 30.39 1.29 9.89
C ASP A 269 29.38 1.21 11.05
N PRO A 270 29.83 1.13 12.32
CA PRO A 270 28.92 0.90 13.44
C PRO A 270 27.90 2.00 13.64
N GLU A 271 28.22 3.25 13.28
CA GLU A 271 27.31 4.40 13.45
C GLU A 271 26.18 4.33 12.41
N LYS A 272 26.52 4.13 11.15
CA LYS A 272 25.53 3.96 10.08
C LYS A 272 24.63 2.76 10.30
N GLU A 273 25.21 1.67 10.81
CA GLU A 273 24.42 0.47 11.12
C GLU A 273 23.47 0.71 12.30
N LEU A 274 23.90 1.43 13.32
CA LEU A 274 23.05 1.85 14.44
C LEU A 274 21.87 2.68 13.96
N GLU A 275 22.13 3.74 13.17
CA GLU A 275 21.09 4.59 12.60
C GLU A 275 20.08 3.77 11.77
N ARG A 276 20.59 2.88 10.93
CA ARG A 276 19.78 2.01 10.10
C ARG A 276 18.85 1.11 10.91
N ILE A 277 19.39 0.43 11.94
CA ILE A 277 18.61 -0.47 12.81
C ILE A 277 17.58 0.33 13.62
N VAL A 278 17.97 1.47 14.19
CA VAL A 278 17.07 2.33 14.96
C VAL A 278 15.92 2.83 14.08
N SER A 279 16.23 3.37 12.90
CA SER A 279 15.23 3.85 11.94
C SER A 279 14.27 2.72 11.52
N PHE A 280 14.79 1.54 11.22
CA PHE A 280 13.97 0.38 10.88
C PHE A 280 13.03 -0.03 12.02
N LYS A 281 13.55 -0.16 13.26
CA LYS A 281 12.74 -0.52 14.45
C LYS A 281 11.68 0.53 14.75
N LYS A 282 12.01 1.83 14.59
CA LYS A 282 11.08 2.95 14.72
C LYS A 282 9.93 2.84 13.72
N ASN A 283 10.25 2.71 12.44
CA ASN A 283 9.26 2.60 11.37
C ASN A 283 8.38 1.36 11.54
N LYS A 284 8.96 0.23 11.97
CA LYS A 284 8.21 -0.98 12.28
C LYS A 284 7.17 -0.76 13.38
N GLN A 285 7.53 -0.10 14.49
CA GLN A 285 6.59 0.21 15.57
C GLN A 285 5.52 1.20 15.10
N LEU A 286 5.88 2.24 14.34
CA LEU A 286 4.91 3.18 13.76
C LEU A 286 3.91 2.48 12.85
N ASN A 287 4.36 1.58 11.98
CA ASN A 287 3.47 0.80 11.13
C ASN A 287 2.51 -0.09 11.92
N GLN A 288 2.95 -0.66 13.04
CA GLN A 288 2.08 -1.42 13.93
C GLN A 288 1.02 -0.51 14.57
N TYR A 289 1.41 0.66 15.07
CA TYR A 289 0.48 1.66 15.60
C TYR A 289 -0.49 2.16 14.54
N SER A 290 -0.03 2.36 13.31
CA SER A 290 -0.88 2.73 12.17
C SER A 290 -2.01 1.72 11.96
N LYS A 291 -1.68 0.43 11.92
CA LYS A 291 -2.67 -0.65 11.75
C LYS A 291 -3.68 -0.69 12.91
N ILE A 292 -3.19 -0.62 14.14
CA ILE A 292 -4.04 -0.63 15.35
C ILE A 292 -4.97 0.60 15.33
N TYR A 293 -4.41 1.77 15.05
CA TYR A 293 -5.18 3.01 15.04
C TYR A 293 -6.22 3.01 13.91
N PHE A 294 -5.84 2.60 12.71
CA PHE A 294 -6.77 2.47 11.59
C PHE A 294 -7.97 1.56 11.94
N ASN A 295 -7.73 0.39 12.53
CA ASN A 295 -8.78 -0.54 12.93
C ASN A 295 -9.72 0.08 13.99
N LYS A 296 -9.17 0.86 14.93
CA LYS A 296 -9.97 1.62 15.88
C LYS A 296 -10.84 2.67 15.20
N VAL A 297 -10.26 3.45 14.30
CA VAL A 297 -10.97 4.50 13.54
C VAL A 297 -12.07 3.91 12.67
N LYS A 298 -11.77 2.82 11.95
CA LYS A 298 -12.74 2.11 11.10
C LYS A 298 -13.98 1.64 11.86
N LYS A 299 -13.80 1.14 13.10
CA LYS A 299 -14.92 0.71 13.95
C LYS A 299 -15.82 1.89 14.37
N ASN A 300 -15.24 3.08 14.54
CA ASN A 300 -15.94 4.26 15.04
C ASN A 300 -16.60 5.10 13.95
N GLN A 301 -16.27 4.86 12.67
CA GLN A 301 -16.73 5.71 11.56
C GLN A 301 -17.93 5.15 10.80
N GLY A 302 -18.69 4.21 11.30
CA GLY A 302 -19.93 3.70 10.69
C GLY A 302 -19.96 3.77 9.15
N LEU A 303 -19.77 2.66 8.46
CA LEU A 303 -20.01 2.56 7.03
C LEU A 303 -21.51 2.38 6.81
N SER A 304 -22.13 3.23 5.98
CA SER A 304 -23.49 3.02 5.47
C SER A 304 -23.45 2.83 3.96
N GLU A 305 -24.19 1.84 3.47
CA GLU A 305 -24.49 1.60 2.04
C GLU A 305 -25.63 2.51 1.59
#